data_fef3ec829e6bf1cd1290637f936c2197
#
_entry.id   fef3ec829e6bf1cd1290637f936c2197
#
_cell.length_a   1.000
_cell.length_b   1.000
_cell.length_c   1.000
_cell.angle_alpha   90.00
_cell.angle_beta   90.00
_cell.angle_gamma   90.00
#
_symmetry.space_group_name_H-M   'P 1'
#
loop_
_entity.id
_entity.type
_entity.pdbx_description
1 polymer ?
#
loop_
_entity_poly.entity_id
_entity_poly.type
_entity_poly.pdbx_seq_one_letter_code
_entity_poly.pdbx_strand_id
1 'polypeptide(L)'
;MYFLPPVTGKKYIIGVDPAGGGVHGDNACAQVIEVEKGTQCAELLGHYTPQELAAKVTVLAKKYNMALVAVERNNQGEAVLAYLGMESGYPHIYPEGERQGWLTNQGTRPPMLSRLEVMLANMPHLFLSHRLLQECRSFVRDGNGKCAAASGAHDDTVMAMAIAQAVRAECRVRVPETETEPGLAALAA
;
A
#
# COMPACT_ATOMS: atom_id res chain seq x y z
N MET A 1 -1.07 -12.82 -6.49
CA MET A 1 -1.00 -12.61 -7.96
C MET A 1 0.17 -11.70 -8.26
N TYR A 2 0.93 -11.94 -9.32
CA TYR A 2 2.03 -11.09 -9.77
C TYR A 2 1.67 -10.49 -11.12
N PHE A 3 1.79 -9.17 -11.27
CA PHE A 3 1.51 -8.45 -12.52
C PHE A 3 2.81 -8.05 -13.22
N LEU A 4 3.74 -7.47 -12.46
CA LEU A 4 5.04 -7.01 -12.95
C LEU A 4 6.16 -7.57 -12.07
N PRO A 5 7.26 -8.08 -12.65
CA PRO A 5 8.40 -8.54 -11.86
C PRO A 5 9.14 -7.35 -11.20
N PRO A 6 9.88 -7.61 -10.10
CA PRO A 6 10.76 -6.60 -9.55
C PRO A 6 11.89 -6.27 -10.52
N VAL A 7 12.28 -4.98 -10.55
CA VAL A 7 13.39 -4.46 -11.35
C VAL A 7 14.51 -4.01 -10.41
N THR A 8 15.72 -4.42 -10.68
CA THR A 8 16.91 -4.04 -9.88
C THR A 8 17.03 -2.52 -9.79
N GLY A 9 17.32 -2.00 -8.60
CA GLY A 9 17.46 -0.58 -8.32
C GLY A 9 16.15 0.19 -8.10
N LYS A 10 15.00 -0.38 -8.47
CA LYS A 10 13.71 0.24 -8.18
C LYS A 10 13.27 0.02 -6.73
N LYS A 11 12.55 1.00 -6.19
CA LYS A 11 11.97 0.96 -4.84
C LYS A 11 10.49 0.60 -4.90
N TYR A 12 10.02 -0.13 -3.89
CA TYR A 12 8.65 -0.61 -3.80
C TYR A 12 8.05 -0.32 -2.43
N ILE A 13 6.74 -0.17 -2.39
CA ILE A 13 5.94 -0.06 -1.17
C ILE A 13 4.89 -1.15 -1.18
N ILE A 14 4.62 -1.72 -0.02
CA ILE A 14 3.53 -2.66 0.21
C ILE A 14 2.56 -2.03 1.21
N GLY A 15 1.35 -1.72 0.76
CA GLY A 15 0.25 -1.40 1.64
C GLY A 15 -0.47 -2.67 2.07
N VAL A 16 -0.74 -2.83 3.35
CA VAL A 16 -1.35 -4.03 3.92
C VAL A 16 -2.58 -3.65 4.72
N ASP A 17 -3.70 -4.23 4.35
CA ASP A 17 -4.95 -4.26 5.13
C ASP A 17 -5.09 -5.64 5.75
N PRO A 18 -4.95 -5.78 7.09
CA PRO A 18 -4.95 -7.09 7.75
C PRO A 18 -6.32 -7.76 7.89
N ALA A 19 -7.40 -7.09 7.53
CA ALA A 19 -8.79 -7.51 7.77
C ALA A 19 -9.23 -7.56 9.24
N GLY A 20 -10.55 -7.75 9.44
CA GLY A 20 -11.14 -7.83 10.79
C GLY A 20 -10.97 -9.16 11.51
N GLY A 21 -10.44 -10.20 10.86
CA GLY A 21 -10.23 -11.55 11.40
C GLY A 21 -11.49 -12.39 11.64
N GLY A 22 -11.32 -13.71 11.54
CA GLY A 22 -12.35 -14.73 11.78
C GLY A 22 -12.55 -15.63 10.56
N VAL A 23 -13.11 -16.83 10.78
CA VAL A 23 -13.35 -17.86 9.74
C VAL A 23 -14.37 -17.38 8.68
N HIS A 24 -15.11 -16.32 8.97
CA HIS A 24 -16.08 -15.65 8.10
C HIS A 24 -15.80 -14.15 7.96
N GLY A 25 -14.58 -13.69 8.31
CA GLY A 25 -14.16 -12.29 8.24
C GLY A 25 -13.77 -11.85 6.82
N ASP A 26 -13.51 -10.56 6.68
CA ASP A 26 -12.97 -9.96 5.45
C ASP A 26 -11.59 -10.55 5.13
N ASN A 27 -11.17 -10.46 3.87
CA ASN A 27 -9.87 -10.95 3.45
C ASN A 27 -8.76 -9.99 3.92
N ALA A 28 -7.62 -10.52 4.30
CA ALA A 28 -6.41 -9.73 4.39
C ALA A 28 -5.85 -9.46 2.98
N CYS A 29 -5.42 -8.24 2.75
CA CYS A 29 -4.88 -7.82 1.46
C CYS A 29 -3.51 -7.15 1.61
N ALA A 30 -2.61 -7.40 0.65
CA ALA A 30 -1.39 -6.63 0.46
C ALA A 30 -1.22 -6.23 -1.01
N GLN A 31 -0.96 -4.95 -1.25
CA GLN A 31 -0.77 -4.37 -2.57
C GLN A 31 0.67 -3.88 -2.72
N VAL A 32 1.38 -4.36 -3.73
CA VAL A 32 2.73 -3.92 -4.06
C VAL A 32 2.68 -2.88 -5.16
N ILE A 33 3.30 -1.73 -4.93
CA ILE A 33 3.45 -0.67 -5.94
C ILE A 33 4.91 -0.28 -6.13
N GLU A 34 5.27 0.10 -7.34
CA GLU A 34 6.55 0.74 -7.65
C GLU A 34 6.49 2.23 -7.26
N VAL A 35 7.54 2.76 -6.62
CA VAL A 35 7.51 4.09 -5.96
C VAL A 35 7.49 5.24 -6.97
N GLU A 36 8.21 5.16 -8.07
CA GLU A 36 8.38 6.26 -9.03
C GLU A 36 7.05 6.63 -9.71
N LYS A 37 6.32 5.65 -10.24
CA LYS A 37 5.06 5.85 -10.96
C LYS A 37 3.82 5.54 -10.12
N GLY A 38 3.94 4.68 -9.13
CA GLY A 38 2.80 4.15 -8.36
C GLY A 38 2.12 2.98 -9.04
N THR A 39 2.80 2.31 -9.97
CA THR A 39 2.25 1.18 -10.72
C THR A 39 2.09 -0.03 -9.81
N GLN A 40 0.94 -0.66 -9.84
CA GLN A 40 0.66 -1.92 -9.15
C GLN A 40 1.52 -3.04 -9.73
N CYS A 41 2.24 -3.77 -8.86
CA CYS A 41 3.15 -4.83 -9.28
C CYS A 41 2.71 -6.22 -8.82
N ALA A 42 2.07 -6.32 -7.66
CA ALA A 42 1.54 -7.58 -7.15
C ALA A 42 0.40 -7.35 -6.15
N GLU A 43 -0.39 -8.39 -5.95
CA GLU A 43 -1.49 -8.46 -5.01
C GLU A 43 -1.45 -9.79 -4.25
N LEU A 44 -1.55 -9.74 -2.93
CA LEU A 44 -1.84 -10.86 -2.05
C LEU A 44 -3.24 -10.65 -1.48
N LEU A 45 -4.11 -11.65 -1.54
CA LEU A 45 -5.43 -11.61 -0.93
C LEU A 45 -5.80 -12.99 -0.44
N GLY A 46 -6.43 -13.06 0.71
CA GLY A 46 -6.94 -14.30 1.30
C GLY A 46 -7.19 -14.20 2.79
N HIS A 47 -7.67 -15.28 3.35
CA HIS A 47 -7.85 -15.41 4.80
C HIS A 47 -6.54 -15.89 5.43
N TYR A 48 -5.95 -15.09 6.27
CA TYR A 48 -4.68 -15.38 6.95
C TYR A 48 -4.78 -15.02 8.43
N THR A 49 -4.13 -15.81 9.27
CA THR A 49 -3.79 -15.36 10.61
C THR A 49 -2.77 -14.21 10.54
N PRO A 50 -2.65 -13.35 11.57
CA PRO A 50 -1.64 -12.30 11.59
C PRO A 50 -0.21 -12.80 11.34
N GLN A 51 0.13 -13.97 11.88
CA GLN A 51 1.44 -14.61 11.69
C GLN A 51 1.65 -15.05 10.22
N GLU A 52 0.68 -15.71 9.62
CA GLU A 52 0.75 -16.13 8.22
C GLU A 52 0.82 -14.93 7.27
N LEU A 53 0.05 -13.87 7.53
CA LEU A 53 0.09 -12.64 6.76
C LEU A 53 1.48 -12.00 6.84
N ALA A 54 2.03 -11.86 8.05
CA ALA A 54 3.37 -11.30 8.26
C ALA A 54 4.45 -12.11 7.52
N ALA A 55 4.40 -13.44 7.59
CA ALA A 55 5.33 -14.30 6.86
C ALA A 55 5.23 -14.12 5.34
N LYS A 56 4.00 -14.10 4.79
CA LYS A 56 3.77 -13.90 3.35
C LYS A 56 4.19 -12.51 2.88
N VAL A 57 3.87 -11.47 3.66
CA VAL A 57 4.28 -10.09 3.38
C VAL A 57 5.80 -9.96 3.41
N THR A 58 6.49 -10.61 4.36
CA THR A 58 7.96 -10.63 4.44
C THR A 58 8.58 -11.25 3.17
N VAL A 59 8.06 -12.38 2.72
CA VAL A 59 8.53 -13.02 1.46
C VAL A 59 8.31 -12.10 0.27
N LEU A 60 7.13 -11.49 0.19
CA LEU A 60 6.77 -10.56 -0.89
C LEU A 60 7.67 -9.32 -0.87
N ALA A 61 7.91 -8.75 0.28
CA ALA A 61 8.75 -7.57 0.45
C ALA A 61 10.22 -7.82 0.10
N LYS A 62 10.78 -8.96 0.52
CA LYS A 62 12.13 -9.40 0.12
C LYS A 62 12.23 -9.58 -1.39
N LYS A 63 11.21 -10.17 -2.03
CA LYS A 63 11.15 -10.34 -3.49
C LYS A 63 11.15 -8.99 -4.21
N TYR A 64 10.45 -7.98 -3.71
CA TYR A 64 10.39 -6.63 -4.27
C TYR A 64 11.45 -5.70 -3.66
N ASN A 65 12.71 -6.11 -3.72
CA ASN A 65 13.90 -5.32 -3.35
C ASN A 65 13.85 -4.75 -1.92
N MET A 66 13.40 -5.54 -0.95
CA MET A 66 13.23 -5.08 0.43
C MET A 66 12.25 -3.90 0.52
N ALA A 67 11.06 -4.06 -0.04
CA ALA A 67 10.02 -3.03 -0.10
C ALA A 67 9.68 -2.44 1.26
N LEU A 68 9.33 -1.15 1.31
CA LEU A 68 8.77 -0.53 2.51
C LEU A 68 7.37 -1.08 2.78
N VAL A 69 7.15 -1.66 3.97
CA VAL A 69 5.87 -2.29 4.34
C VAL A 69 5.07 -1.37 5.25
N ALA A 70 3.89 -0.96 4.79
CA ALA A 70 2.95 -0.13 5.53
C ALA A 70 1.70 -0.94 5.89
N VAL A 71 1.65 -1.47 7.10
CA VAL A 71 0.51 -2.22 7.62
C VAL A 71 -0.47 -1.26 8.29
N GLU A 72 -1.77 -1.36 7.96
CA GLU A 72 -2.79 -0.69 8.76
C GLU A 72 -2.77 -1.26 10.18
N ARG A 73 -2.50 -0.42 11.18
CA ARG A 73 -2.32 -0.88 12.56
C ARG A 73 -3.62 -1.02 13.36
N ASN A 74 -4.76 -0.70 12.76
CA ASN A 74 -6.05 -0.93 13.38
C ASN A 74 -6.34 -2.45 13.52
N ASN A 75 -7.20 -2.81 14.45
CA ASN A 75 -7.64 -4.20 14.67
C ASN A 75 -6.47 -5.18 14.81
N GLN A 76 -6.33 -6.11 13.86
CA GLN A 76 -5.27 -7.12 13.85
C GLN A 76 -3.89 -6.61 13.38
N GLY A 77 -3.81 -5.37 12.91
CA GLY A 77 -2.57 -4.79 12.38
C GLY A 77 -1.42 -4.73 13.38
N GLU A 78 -1.71 -4.45 14.65
CA GLU A 78 -0.70 -4.49 15.71
C GLU A 78 -0.06 -5.88 15.84
N ALA A 79 -0.86 -6.96 15.73
CA ALA A 79 -0.33 -8.32 15.76
C ALA A 79 0.53 -8.62 14.53
N VAL A 80 0.10 -8.21 13.33
CA VAL A 80 0.90 -8.36 12.09
C VAL A 80 2.24 -7.62 12.21
N LEU A 81 2.24 -6.39 12.73
CA LEU A 81 3.45 -5.61 12.96
C LEU A 81 4.40 -6.29 13.96
N ALA A 82 3.85 -6.86 15.04
CA ALA A 82 4.65 -7.60 16.00
C ALA A 82 5.33 -8.83 15.37
N TYR A 83 4.61 -9.62 14.57
CA TYR A 83 5.19 -10.76 13.84
C TYR A 83 6.21 -10.34 12.78
N LEU A 84 5.98 -9.22 12.07
CA LEU A 84 6.95 -8.67 11.12
C LEU A 84 8.27 -8.29 11.82
N GLY A 85 8.19 -7.60 12.96
CA GLY A 85 9.36 -7.16 13.71
C GLY A 85 10.05 -8.29 14.48
N MET A 86 9.30 -9.05 15.28
CA MET A 86 9.86 -10.03 16.23
C MET A 86 10.23 -11.36 15.58
N GLU A 87 9.34 -11.95 14.76
CA GLU A 87 9.60 -13.26 14.16
C GLU A 87 10.35 -13.15 12.83
N SER A 88 9.92 -12.23 11.96
CA SER A 88 10.51 -12.10 10.63
C SER A 88 11.76 -11.24 10.61
N GLY A 89 11.98 -10.42 11.64
CA GLY A 89 13.09 -9.45 11.72
C GLY A 89 13.10 -8.49 10.52
N TYR A 90 11.91 -8.12 10.00
CA TYR A 90 11.84 -7.31 8.79
C TYR A 90 12.14 -5.83 9.10
N PRO A 91 13.19 -5.22 8.51
CA PRO A 91 13.69 -3.91 8.97
C PRO A 91 12.95 -2.71 8.34
N HIS A 92 12.29 -2.88 7.18
CA HIS A 92 11.72 -1.77 6.42
C HIS A 92 10.21 -1.66 6.63
N ILE A 93 9.79 -1.36 7.86
CA ILE A 93 8.40 -1.09 8.22
C ILE A 93 8.19 0.42 8.23
N TYR A 94 7.09 0.88 7.62
CA TYR A 94 6.75 2.31 7.53
C TYR A 94 6.57 2.91 8.94
N PRO A 95 7.31 3.99 9.28
CA PRO A 95 7.14 4.68 10.54
C PRO A 95 6.14 5.85 10.41
N GLU A 96 5.14 5.89 11.29
CA GLU A 96 4.26 7.04 11.46
C GLU A 96 4.54 7.67 12.85
N GLY A 97 5.35 8.73 12.88
CA GLY A 97 5.87 9.29 14.12
C GLY A 97 6.76 8.28 14.85
N GLU A 98 6.47 8.01 16.11
CA GLU A 98 7.20 7.05 16.95
C GLU A 98 6.68 5.61 16.81
N ARG A 99 5.61 5.38 16.06
CA ARG A 99 4.98 4.07 15.90
C ARG A 99 5.18 3.53 14.50
N GLN A 100 5.25 2.21 14.38
CA GLN A 100 5.25 1.53 13.08
C GLN A 100 3.83 1.34 12.55
N GLY A 101 3.69 1.28 11.22
CA GLY A 101 2.43 1.05 10.53
C GLY A 101 1.64 2.33 10.26
N TRP A 102 0.60 2.21 9.46
CA TRP A 102 -0.32 3.27 9.03
C TRP A 102 -1.55 3.31 9.94
N LEU A 103 -1.97 4.50 10.41
CA LEU A 103 -3.21 4.66 11.15
C LEU A 103 -4.32 5.19 10.25
N THR A 104 -5.34 4.38 9.98
CA THR A 104 -6.57 4.84 9.34
C THR A 104 -7.54 5.38 10.40
N ASN A 105 -7.88 6.65 10.26
CA ASN A 105 -8.82 7.35 11.13
C ASN A 105 -9.64 8.37 10.32
N GLN A 106 -10.46 9.18 10.99
CA GLN A 106 -11.28 10.21 10.34
C GLN A 106 -10.46 11.28 9.61
N GLY A 107 -9.22 11.53 10.02
CA GLY A 107 -8.32 12.49 9.39
C GLY A 107 -7.53 11.91 8.21
N THR A 108 -7.11 10.64 8.27
CA THR A 108 -6.26 10.01 7.25
C THR A 108 -7.05 9.28 6.16
N ARG A 109 -8.23 8.69 6.48
CA ARG A 109 -9.05 7.93 5.53
C ARG A 109 -9.55 8.77 4.35
N PRO A 110 -10.19 9.93 4.52
CA PRO A 110 -10.70 10.70 3.39
C PRO A 110 -9.60 11.13 2.40
N PRO A 111 -8.48 11.73 2.81
CA PRO A 111 -7.45 12.15 1.86
C PRO A 111 -6.76 10.98 1.15
N MET A 112 -6.57 9.82 1.80
CA MET A 112 -5.98 8.67 1.10
C MET A 112 -6.92 8.09 0.04
N LEU A 113 -8.23 8.01 0.31
CA LEU A 113 -9.23 7.55 -0.66
C LEU A 113 -9.41 8.54 -1.81
N SER A 114 -9.46 9.85 -1.53
CA SER A 114 -9.52 10.87 -2.57
C SER A 114 -8.30 10.83 -3.49
N ARG A 115 -7.11 10.57 -2.95
CA ARG A 115 -5.89 10.37 -3.76
C ARG A 115 -6.03 9.18 -4.70
N LEU A 116 -6.51 8.04 -4.19
CA LEU A 116 -6.72 6.85 -5.02
C LEU A 116 -7.76 7.10 -6.12
N GLU A 117 -8.88 7.80 -5.80
CA GLU A 117 -9.91 8.20 -6.75
C GLU A 117 -9.33 9.05 -7.89
N VAL A 118 -8.53 10.07 -7.58
CA VAL A 118 -7.86 10.93 -8.57
C VAL A 118 -6.91 10.11 -9.46
N MET A 119 -6.17 9.17 -8.87
CA MET A 119 -5.25 8.32 -9.63
C MET A 119 -5.99 7.35 -10.54
N LEU A 120 -7.10 6.75 -10.08
CA LEU A 120 -7.94 5.87 -10.91
C LEU A 120 -8.56 6.63 -12.09
N ALA A 121 -8.98 7.87 -11.89
CA ALA A 121 -9.57 8.70 -12.93
C ALA A 121 -8.53 9.12 -14.00
N ASN A 122 -7.33 9.53 -13.58
CA ASN A 122 -6.35 10.13 -14.47
C ASN A 122 -5.29 9.15 -14.99
N MET A 123 -5.02 8.08 -14.26
CA MET A 123 -3.96 7.11 -14.57
C MET A 123 -4.43 5.65 -14.36
N PRO A 124 -5.56 5.23 -14.96
CA PRO A 124 -6.13 3.90 -14.74
C PRO A 124 -5.19 2.76 -15.15
N HIS A 125 -4.28 3.01 -16.08
CA HIS A 125 -3.28 2.05 -16.57
C HIS A 125 -2.25 1.63 -15.50
N LEU A 126 -2.19 2.32 -14.36
CA LEU A 126 -1.32 1.94 -13.24
C LEU A 126 -1.90 0.79 -12.40
N PHE A 127 -3.18 0.49 -12.55
CA PHE A 127 -3.90 -0.51 -11.76
C PHE A 127 -4.20 -1.74 -12.60
N LEU A 128 -3.57 -2.87 -12.26
CA LEU A 128 -3.56 -4.08 -13.07
C LEU A 128 -4.47 -5.19 -12.51
N SER A 129 -4.93 -5.05 -11.26
CA SER A 129 -5.84 -6.02 -10.65
C SER A 129 -7.28 -5.77 -11.07
N HIS A 130 -7.86 -6.74 -11.79
CA HIS A 130 -9.29 -6.72 -12.12
C HIS A 130 -10.17 -6.71 -10.86
N ARG A 131 -9.75 -7.39 -9.79
CA ARG A 131 -10.44 -7.43 -8.50
C ARG A 131 -10.46 -6.05 -7.84
N LEU A 132 -9.32 -5.38 -7.73
CA LEU A 132 -9.25 -4.00 -7.23
C LEU A 132 -10.21 -3.09 -8.00
N LEU A 133 -10.22 -3.18 -9.32
CA LEU A 133 -11.11 -2.35 -10.14
C LEU A 133 -12.60 -2.70 -9.95
N GLN A 134 -12.93 -3.96 -9.67
CA GLN A 134 -14.30 -4.36 -9.31
C GLN A 134 -14.70 -3.82 -7.94
N GLU A 135 -13.86 -3.93 -6.91
CA GLU A 135 -14.13 -3.37 -5.58
C GLU A 135 -14.27 -1.85 -5.66
N CYS A 136 -13.42 -1.15 -6.43
CA CYS A 136 -13.55 0.30 -6.64
C CYS A 136 -14.92 0.69 -7.25
N ARG A 137 -15.52 -0.15 -8.10
CA ARG A 137 -16.87 0.11 -8.68
C ARG A 137 -17.99 0.00 -7.65
N SER A 138 -17.82 -0.86 -6.65
CA SER A 138 -18.78 -1.04 -5.56
C SER A 138 -18.53 -0.11 -4.37
N PHE A 139 -17.46 0.69 -4.44
CA PHE A 139 -17.09 1.65 -3.40
C PHE A 139 -17.92 2.92 -3.55
N VAL A 140 -18.85 3.13 -2.63
CA VAL A 140 -19.84 4.21 -2.72
C VAL A 140 -19.65 5.23 -1.61
N ARG A 141 -20.11 6.45 -1.85
CA ARG A 141 -20.20 7.49 -0.84
C ARG A 141 -21.61 7.50 -0.26
N ASP A 142 -21.77 7.31 1.04
CA ASP A 142 -23.04 7.40 1.73
C ASP A 142 -23.54 8.85 1.83
N GLY A 143 -24.79 9.02 2.31
CA GLY A 143 -25.41 10.34 2.50
C GLY A 143 -24.68 11.27 3.48
N ASN A 144 -23.76 10.74 4.30
CA ASN A 144 -22.92 11.49 5.24
C ASN A 144 -21.52 11.76 4.66
N GLY A 145 -21.27 11.39 3.39
CA GLY A 145 -20.00 11.59 2.71
C GLY A 145 -18.92 10.54 3.05
N LYS A 146 -19.25 9.49 3.84
CA LYS A 146 -18.34 8.41 4.14
C LYS A 146 -18.23 7.46 2.95
N CYS A 147 -17.01 7.17 2.51
CA CYS A 147 -16.75 6.19 1.46
C CYS A 147 -16.55 4.80 2.07
N ALA A 148 -17.29 3.80 1.57
CA ALA A 148 -17.19 2.41 1.97
C ALA A 148 -17.69 1.50 0.85
N ALA A 149 -17.39 0.19 0.94
CA ALA A 149 -18.00 -0.79 0.07
C ALA A 149 -19.53 -0.78 0.22
N ALA A 150 -20.26 -1.01 -0.86
CA ALA A 150 -21.70 -1.22 -0.80
C ALA A 150 -22.02 -2.45 0.07
N SER A 151 -23.24 -2.51 0.61
CA SER A 151 -23.63 -3.64 1.46
C SER A 151 -23.41 -4.99 0.75
N GLY A 152 -22.64 -5.88 1.39
CA GLY A 152 -22.26 -7.20 0.84
C GLY A 152 -21.10 -7.17 -0.15
N ALA A 153 -20.46 -6.03 -0.36
CA ALA A 153 -19.22 -5.91 -1.13
C ALA A 153 -17.99 -5.77 -0.20
N HIS A 154 -16.81 -6.08 -0.72
CA HIS A 154 -15.53 -5.96 -0.02
C HIS A 154 -14.79 -4.69 -0.43
N ASP A 155 -13.90 -4.19 0.44
CA ASP A 155 -13.01 -3.05 0.16
C ASP A 155 -11.54 -3.32 0.55
N ASP A 156 -11.19 -4.58 0.82
CA ASP A 156 -9.87 -4.99 1.30
C ASP A 156 -8.75 -4.57 0.33
N THR A 157 -8.96 -4.80 -0.99
CA THR A 157 -7.96 -4.43 -2.01
C THR A 157 -7.88 -2.92 -2.20
N VAL A 158 -9.00 -2.20 -2.04
CA VAL A 158 -9.07 -0.74 -2.12
C VAL A 158 -8.32 -0.11 -0.96
N MET A 159 -8.53 -0.60 0.26
CA MET A 159 -7.86 -0.09 1.45
C MET A 159 -6.36 -0.30 1.40
N ALA A 160 -5.90 -1.52 1.10
CA ALA A 160 -4.48 -1.82 0.95
C ALA A 160 -3.81 -0.96 -0.13
N MET A 161 -4.48 -0.74 -1.28
CA MET A 161 -3.97 0.12 -2.35
C MET A 161 -3.94 1.60 -1.94
N ALA A 162 -4.98 2.09 -1.26
CA ALA A 162 -5.06 3.47 -0.80
C ALA A 162 -3.92 3.79 0.20
N ILE A 163 -3.63 2.87 1.13
CA ILE A 163 -2.50 2.96 2.06
C ILE A 163 -1.17 3.03 1.29
N ALA A 164 -0.94 2.12 0.34
CA ALA A 164 0.28 2.11 -0.46
C ALA A 164 0.51 3.44 -1.20
N GLN A 165 -0.52 4.00 -1.83
CA GLN A 165 -0.45 5.28 -2.55
C GLN A 165 -0.31 6.48 -1.62
N ALA A 166 -0.89 6.45 -0.41
CA ALA A 166 -0.74 7.49 0.59
C ALA A 166 0.71 7.55 1.10
N VAL A 167 1.26 6.41 1.50
CA VAL A 167 2.67 6.29 1.95
C VAL A 167 3.64 6.69 0.84
N ARG A 168 3.37 6.28 -0.41
CA ARG A 168 4.17 6.72 -1.56
C ARG A 168 4.23 8.24 -1.69
N ALA A 169 3.12 8.92 -1.52
CA ALA A 169 3.07 10.37 -1.61
C ALA A 169 3.90 11.04 -0.51
N GLU A 170 3.83 10.54 0.73
CA GLU A 170 4.64 11.06 1.83
C GLU A 170 6.14 10.80 1.64
N CYS A 171 6.52 9.62 1.13
CA CYS A 171 7.92 9.31 0.85
C CYS A 171 8.50 10.24 -0.22
N ARG A 172 7.71 10.64 -1.23
CA ARG A 172 8.17 11.58 -2.28
C ARG A 172 8.35 13.00 -1.76
N VAL A 173 7.53 13.43 -0.83
CA VAL A 173 7.65 14.76 -0.21
C VAL A 173 8.89 14.84 0.71
N ARG A 174 9.28 13.71 1.33
CA ARG A 174 10.45 13.66 2.23
C ARG A 174 11.80 13.56 1.53
N VAL A 175 11.84 13.25 0.22
CA VAL A 175 13.07 13.29 -0.58
C VAL A 175 13.11 14.66 -1.26
N PRO A 176 13.98 15.60 -0.85
CA PRO A 176 14.20 16.82 -1.61
C PRO A 176 14.66 16.41 -3.01
N GLU A 177 14.16 17.09 -4.04
CA GLU A 177 14.71 16.96 -5.39
C GLU A 177 16.21 17.27 -5.28
N THR A 178 17.03 16.24 -5.38
CA THR A 178 18.49 16.44 -5.50
C THR A 178 18.69 17.26 -6.74
N GLU A 179 19.33 18.41 -6.55
CA GLU A 179 19.76 19.34 -7.57
C GLU A 179 20.15 18.60 -8.85
N THR A 180 19.48 18.94 -9.95
CA THR A 180 19.97 18.62 -11.30
C THR A 180 21.40 19.10 -11.38
N GLU A 181 22.35 18.19 -11.62
CA GLU A 181 23.74 18.55 -11.88
C GLU A 181 23.78 19.72 -12.87
N PRO A 182 24.53 20.79 -12.59
CA PRO A 182 24.70 21.86 -13.54
C PRO A 182 25.36 21.29 -14.79
N GLY A 183 24.67 21.43 -15.90
CA GLY A 183 25.09 20.90 -17.21
C GLY A 183 26.54 21.21 -17.55
N LEU A 184 27.21 20.24 -18.14
CA LEU A 184 28.44 20.37 -18.91
C LEU A 184 28.26 21.40 -20.03
N ALA A 185 28.38 22.67 -19.72
CA ALA A 185 28.39 23.75 -20.67
C ALA A 185 29.57 24.71 -20.38
N ALA A 186 30.75 24.16 -20.23
CA ALA A 186 32.00 24.99 -20.16
C ALA A 186 33.24 24.18 -20.57
N LEU A 187 33.26 23.65 -21.80
CA LEU A 187 34.46 23.18 -22.45
C LEU A 187 34.38 23.44 -23.97
N ALA A 188 34.27 24.74 -24.33
CA ALA A 188 34.55 25.23 -25.67
C ALA A 188 34.84 26.73 -25.57
N ALA A 189 36.06 27.07 -25.15
CA ALA A 189 36.72 28.33 -25.43
C ALA A 189 38.24 28.10 -25.46
#